data_9f981769305d71c3fd1e4964263b09bb
#
_entry.id   9f981769305d71c3fd1e4964263b09bb
#
_cell.length_a   1.000
_cell.length_b   1.000
_cell.length_c   1.000
_cell.angle_alpha   90.00
_cell.angle_beta   90.00
_cell.angle_gamma   90.00
#
_symmetry.space_group_name_H-M   'P 1'
#
loop_
_entity.id
_entity.type
_entity.pdbx_description
1 polymer ?
#
loop_
_entity_poly.entity_id
_entity_poly.type
_entity_poly.pdbx_seq_one_letter_code
_entity_poly.pdbx_strand_id
1 'polypeptide(L)'
;VRSRGLGDVYKRQEHICCAMSGKQSLAKKEWLRQRFDEGLVFYRSEERGKCFIEYIPAENAWVPIEAAGYLYINCLWIAGAMKGHGYSTDLLNECIREARAQEKNGVCILCAEGRKREFLADPKYLAYKGFRTADISDCGISLMYLPLVPNAEPPKFRDCARHPKADGDGFVLYYTDQCPFTCYWVPRVQETAKEHGIPFKAIHITDRDSAQNVPAPVTTYALFRDGQFLTQSIQSDKKFLALAGVRD
;
A
#
# COMPACT_ATOMS: atom_id res chain seq x y z
N VAL A 1 -18.53 9.25 -0.96
CA VAL A 1 -18.58 9.33 -2.43
C VAL A 1 -17.67 8.25 -3.01
N ARG A 2 -18.18 7.50 -3.97
CA ARG A 2 -17.51 6.38 -4.63
C ARG A 2 -17.06 6.80 -6.02
N SER A 3 -15.80 6.57 -6.36
CA SER A 3 -15.26 6.76 -7.69
C SER A 3 -14.90 5.42 -8.33
N ARG A 4 -15.51 5.16 -9.49
CA ARG A 4 -15.20 4.04 -10.38
C ARG A 4 -14.78 4.51 -11.79
N GLY A 5 -14.50 5.80 -11.96
CA GLY A 5 -14.19 6.37 -13.27
C GLY A 5 -13.62 7.78 -13.20
N LEU A 6 -13.09 8.21 -14.33
CA LEU A 6 -12.35 9.46 -14.55
C LEU A 6 -13.10 10.75 -14.18
N GLY A 7 -14.45 10.74 -14.23
CA GLY A 7 -15.24 11.97 -14.12
C GLY A 7 -15.17 12.63 -12.75
N ASP A 8 -15.08 11.85 -11.67
CA ASP A 8 -15.26 12.37 -10.31
C ASP A 8 -13.95 12.81 -9.64
N VAL A 9 -12.82 12.19 -9.98
CA VAL A 9 -11.53 12.49 -9.37
C VAL A 9 -10.89 13.75 -9.95
N TYR A 10 -11.16 14.08 -11.23
CA TYR A 10 -10.59 15.24 -11.91
C TYR A 10 -11.44 16.51 -11.79
N LYS A 11 -12.76 16.38 -11.74
CA LYS A 11 -13.68 17.54 -11.78
C LYS A 11 -13.83 18.27 -10.45
N ARG A 12 -13.47 17.63 -9.34
CA ARG A 12 -13.53 18.25 -8.02
C ARG A 12 -12.13 18.28 -7.46
N GLN A 13 -11.67 19.41 -6.96
CA GLN A 13 -10.38 19.55 -6.24
C GLN A 13 -10.40 18.77 -4.92
N GLU A 14 -10.76 17.49 -4.98
CA GLU A 14 -11.04 16.67 -3.82
C GLU A 14 -9.77 15.94 -3.34
N HIS A 15 -9.73 15.68 -2.05
CA HIS A 15 -8.66 14.90 -1.45
C HIS A 15 -8.73 13.45 -1.94
N ILE A 16 -7.66 13.02 -2.58
CA ILE A 16 -7.49 11.64 -3.07
C ILE A 16 -6.52 10.83 -2.22
N CYS A 17 -6.01 11.40 -1.14
CA CYS A 17 -5.04 10.77 -0.26
C CYS A 17 -5.03 11.43 1.13
N CYS A 18 -4.40 10.74 2.07
CA CYS A 18 -4.31 11.12 3.48
C CYS A 18 -3.66 12.48 3.75
N ALA A 19 -2.78 13.02 2.90
CA ALA A 19 -1.94 14.11 3.36
C ALA A 19 -1.53 15.18 2.35
N MET A 20 -1.40 14.92 1.06
CA MET A 20 -0.76 15.88 0.18
C MET A 20 -1.73 16.60 -0.76
N SER A 21 -1.54 17.91 -0.85
CA SER A 21 -2.09 18.78 -1.90
C SER A 21 -0.95 19.21 -2.81
N GLY A 22 -1.22 19.48 -4.09
CA GLY A 22 -0.24 20.00 -5.03
C GLY A 22 0.26 19.00 -6.07
N LYS A 23 1.44 19.24 -6.64
CA LYS A 23 1.97 18.47 -7.77
C LYS A 23 2.10 16.95 -7.48
N GLN A 24 2.41 16.58 -6.25
CA GLN A 24 2.58 15.18 -5.85
C GLN A 24 1.26 14.39 -5.90
N SER A 25 0.13 15.07 -5.71
CA SER A 25 -1.18 14.44 -5.85
C SER A 25 -1.53 14.09 -7.30
N LEU A 26 -0.88 14.69 -8.28
CA LEU A 26 -1.12 14.41 -9.70
C LEU A 26 -0.66 13.01 -10.09
N ALA A 27 0.49 12.55 -9.59
CA ALA A 27 0.96 11.19 -9.84
C ALA A 27 0.00 10.14 -9.27
N LYS A 28 -0.49 10.36 -8.02
CA LYS A 28 -1.54 9.49 -7.44
C LYS A 28 -2.84 9.53 -8.23
N LYS A 29 -3.26 10.70 -8.75
CA LYS A 29 -4.46 10.80 -9.61
C LYS A 29 -4.30 9.99 -10.89
N GLU A 30 -3.14 10.11 -11.54
CA GLU A 30 -2.85 9.36 -12.75
C GLU A 30 -2.76 7.85 -12.47
N TRP A 31 -2.14 7.45 -11.33
CA TRP A 31 -2.13 6.07 -10.89
C TRP A 31 -3.55 5.52 -10.68
N LEU A 32 -4.42 6.25 -9.98
CA LEU A 32 -5.83 5.88 -9.77
C LEU A 32 -6.58 5.77 -11.09
N ARG A 33 -6.38 6.72 -12.01
CA ARG A 33 -7.04 6.73 -13.33
C ARG A 33 -6.80 5.43 -14.08
N GLN A 34 -5.56 5.00 -14.14
CA GLN A 34 -5.19 3.77 -14.82
C GLN A 34 -5.74 2.51 -14.10
N ARG A 35 -5.86 2.56 -12.78
CA ARG A 35 -6.36 1.41 -12.00
C ARG A 35 -7.88 1.28 -11.99
N PHE A 36 -8.63 2.35 -12.27
CA PHE A 36 -10.09 2.25 -12.35
C PHE A 36 -10.56 1.27 -13.43
N ASP A 37 -9.87 1.21 -14.55
CA ASP A 37 -10.16 0.25 -15.63
C ASP A 37 -9.82 -1.20 -15.23
N GLU A 38 -8.99 -1.38 -14.19
CA GLU A 38 -8.66 -2.68 -13.59
C GLU A 38 -9.61 -3.05 -12.44
N GLY A 39 -10.64 -2.25 -12.19
CA GLY A 39 -11.65 -2.49 -11.16
C GLY A 39 -11.34 -1.89 -9.80
N LEU A 40 -10.34 -0.98 -9.70
CA LEU A 40 -10.08 -0.26 -8.46
C LEU A 40 -11.29 0.58 -8.06
N VAL A 41 -11.61 0.56 -6.78
CA VAL A 41 -12.60 1.43 -6.14
C VAL A 41 -11.89 2.31 -5.13
N PHE A 42 -12.12 3.61 -5.24
CA PHE A 42 -11.75 4.60 -4.25
C PHE A 42 -13.04 5.13 -3.60
N TYR A 43 -13.25 4.79 -2.33
CA TYR A 43 -14.43 5.19 -1.58
C TYR A 43 -14.04 6.06 -0.38
N ARG A 44 -14.64 7.25 -0.26
CA ARG A 44 -14.35 8.20 0.81
C ARG A 44 -15.61 8.73 1.48
N SER A 45 -15.48 9.25 2.69
CA SER A 45 -16.56 9.99 3.35
C SER A 45 -16.85 11.32 2.63
N GLU A 46 -18.07 11.82 2.74
CA GLU A 46 -18.47 13.13 2.21
C GLU A 46 -17.92 14.27 3.06
N GLU A 47 -17.66 14.01 4.32
CA GLU A 47 -17.12 15.00 5.24
C GLU A 47 -15.73 15.46 4.82
N ARG A 48 -15.41 16.69 5.16
CA ARG A 48 -14.10 17.31 4.89
C ARG A 48 -12.92 16.64 5.63
N GLY A 49 -13.17 15.48 6.21
CA GLY A 49 -12.19 14.61 6.84
C GLY A 49 -11.53 13.67 5.83
N LYS A 50 -10.30 13.31 6.12
CA LYS A 50 -9.53 12.39 5.29
C LYS A 50 -9.80 10.96 5.74
N CYS A 51 -10.96 10.42 5.35
CA CYS A 51 -11.33 9.03 5.58
C CYS A 51 -11.62 8.38 4.25
N PHE A 52 -10.89 7.33 3.91
CA PHE A 52 -11.13 6.60 2.67
C PHE A 52 -10.65 5.15 2.76
N ILE A 53 -11.19 4.35 1.86
CA ILE A 53 -10.71 3.01 1.55
C ILE A 53 -10.47 2.90 0.05
N GLU A 54 -9.39 2.22 -0.31
CA GLU A 54 -9.01 1.91 -1.68
C GLU A 54 -8.85 0.40 -1.80
N TYR A 55 -9.55 -0.23 -2.73
CA TYR A 55 -9.47 -1.67 -2.95
C TYR A 55 -9.64 -2.02 -4.43
N ILE A 56 -9.15 -3.19 -4.82
CA ILE A 56 -9.08 -3.67 -6.19
C ILE A 56 -9.30 -5.20 -6.20
N PRO A 57 -9.80 -5.81 -7.30
CA PRO A 57 -9.69 -7.26 -7.47
C PRO A 57 -8.24 -7.72 -7.27
N ALA A 58 -8.02 -8.72 -6.43
CA ALA A 58 -6.67 -9.11 -6.01
C ALA A 58 -5.79 -9.60 -7.18
N GLU A 59 -6.42 -10.09 -8.24
CA GLU A 59 -5.76 -10.47 -9.50
C GLU A 59 -5.08 -9.27 -10.18
N ASN A 60 -5.61 -8.06 -9.95
CA ASN A 60 -5.12 -6.79 -10.48
C ASN A 60 -4.32 -5.97 -9.45
N ALA A 61 -4.16 -6.50 -8.23
CA ALA A 61 -3.41 -5.81 -7.19
C ALA A 61 -1.92 -5.72 -7.54
N TRP A 62 -1.31 -4.59 -7.22
CA TRP A 62 0.10 -4.32 -7.45
C TRP A 62 0.95 -4.79 -6.27
N VAL A 63 0.73 -6.01 -5.84
CA VAL A 63 1.48 -6.68 -4.76
C VAL A 63 1.72 -8.15 -5.13
N PRO A 64 2.83 -8.75 -4.71
CA PRO A 64 3.14 -10.14 -5.03
C PRO A 64 2.41 -11.12 -4.11
N ILE A 65 1.10 -11.28 -4.37
CA ILE A 65 0.22 -12.23 -3.67
C ILE A 65 -0.50 -13.15 -4.66
N GLU A 66 -0.89 -14.33 -4.19
CA GLU A 66 -1.82 -15.22 -4.84
C GLU A 66 -3.13 -15.19 -4.04
N ALA A 67 -4.13 -14.50 -4.57
CA ALA A 67 -5.39 -14.21 -3.90
C ALA A 67 -6.57 -14.18 -4.88
N ALA A 68 -6.60 -15.13 -5.82
CA ALA A 68 -7.66 -15.21 -6.82
C ALA A 68 -9.06 -15.24 -6.17
N GLY A 69 -9.96 -14.42 -6.70
CA GLY A 69 -11.32 -14.30 -6.16
C GLY A 69 -11.45 -13.46 -4.90
N TYR A 70 -10.43 -12.73 -4.48
CA TYR A 70 -10.50 -11.78 -3.36
C TYR A 70 -10.58 -10.33 -3.84
N LEU A 71 -11.04 -9.43 -2.96
CA LEU A 71 -10.72 -8.01 -3.05
C LEU A 71 -9.51 -7.73 -2.16
N TYR A 72 -8.51 -7.04 -2.72
CA TYR A 72 -7.34 -6.59 -1.97
C TYR A 72 -7.51 -5.11 -1.59
N ILE A 73 -7.36 -4.81 -0.29
CA ILE A 73 -7.41 -3.44 0.22
C ILE A 73 -6.01 -2.84 0.11
N ASN A 74 -5.85 -1.88 -0.81
CA ASN A 74 -4.61 -1.13 -1.01
C ASN A 74 -4.33 -0.16 0.15
N CYS A 75 -5.38 0.50 0.66
CA CYS A 75 -5.26 1.48 1.73
C CYS A 75 -6.59 1.65 2.46
N LEU A 76 -6.54 1.71 3.79
CA LEU A 76 -7.63 2.12 4.66
C LEU A 76 -7.11 3.21 5.58
N TRP A 77 -7.58 4.44 5.38
CA TRP A 77 -7.06 5.60 6.11
C TRP A 77 -8.14 6.38 6.84
N ILE A 78 -7.86 6.67 8.11
CA ILE A 78 -8.68 7.53 8.96
C ILE A 78 -7.78 8.61 9.56
N ALA A 79 -8.02 9.87 9.24
CA ALA A 79 -7.29 10.99 9.81
C ALA A 79 -7.48 11.07 11.34
N GLY A 80 -6.49 11.62 12.04
CA GLY A 80 -6.49 11.65 13.49
C GLY A 80 -7.76 12.26 14.11
N ALA A 81 -8.23 13.39 13.57
CA ALA A 81 -9.46 14.06 14.00
C ALA A 81 -10.75 13.25 13.75
N MET A 82 -10.70 12.25 12.88
CA MET A 82 -11.85 11.41 12.50
C MET A 82 -11.84 10.05 13.20
N LYS A 83 -10.85 9.79 14.04
CA LYS A 83 -10.79 8.53 14.82
C LYS A 83 -11.87 8.49 15.90
N GLY A 84 -12.34 7.29 16.21
CA GLY A 84 -13.37 7.07 17.24
C GLY A 84 -14.82 7.24 16.78
N HIS A 85 -15.07 7.69 15.54
CA HIS A 85 -16.41 7.93 15.00
C HIS A 85 -16.98 6.75 14.17
N GLY A 86 -16.32 5.60 14.15
CA GLY A 86 -16.81 4.42 13.42
C GLY A 86 -16.47 4.36 11.94
N TYR A 87 -15.94 5.41 11.32
CA TYR A 87 -15.66 5.50 9.89
C TYR A 87 -14.82 4.35 9.31
N SER A 88 -13.85 3.82 10.06
CA SER A 88 -13.08 2.66 9.60
C SER A 88 -13.95 1.41 9.43
N THR A 89 -14.94 1.26 10.30
CA THR A 89 -15.90 0.17 10.21
C THR A 89 -16.84 0.35 9.02
N ASP A 90 -17.33 1.56 8.79
CA ASP A 90 -18.25 1.85 7.68
C ASP A 90 -17.56 1.65 6.33
N LEU A 91 -16.32 2.15 6.20
CA LEU A 91 -15.51 1.97 5.00
C LEU A 91 -15.18 0.49 4.74
N LEU A 92 -14.81 -0.26 5.77
CA LEU A 92 -14.54 -1.68 5.65
C LEU A 92 -15.81 -2.47 5.28
N ASN A 93 -16.95 -2.15 5.90
CA ASN A 93 -18.23 -2.77 5.58
C ASN A 93 -18.64 -2.51 4.13
N GLU A 94 -18.33 -1.33 3.57
CA GLU A 94 -18.56 -1.03 2.16
C GLU A 94 -17.75 -1.96 1.26
N CYS A 95 -16.46 -2.17 1.55
CA CYS A 95 -15.63 -3.12 0.82
C CYS A 95 -16.17 -4.56 0.91
N ILE A 96 -16.59 -4.98 2.11
CA ILE A 96 -17.16 -6.32 2.33
C ILE A 96 -18.49 -6.49 1.57
N ARG A 97 -19.35 -5.46 1.56
CA ARG A 97 -20.60 -5.46 0.81
C ARG A 97 -20.36 -5.61 -0.69
N GLU A 98 -19.35 -4.89 -1.20
CA GLU A 98 -18.93 -4.99 -2.60
C GLU A 98 -18.37 -6.37 -2.93
N ALA A 99 -17.53 -6.93 -2.06
CA ALA A 99 -17.00 -8.28 -2.24
C ALA A 99 -18.13 -9.33 -2.31
N ARG A 100 -19.15 -9.21 -1.47
CA ARG A 100 -20.34 -10.08 -1.52
C ARG A 100 -21.13 -9.89 -2.81
N ALA A 101 -21.35 -8.64 -3.25
CA ALA A 101 -22.08 -8.35 -4.48
C ALA A 101 -21.37 -8.85 -5.74
N GLN A 102 -20.05 -9.00 -5.68
CA GLN A 102 -19.21 -9.57 -6.75
C GLN A 102 -18.93 -11.08 -6.55
N GLU A 103 -19.59 -11.73 -5.61
CA GLU A 103 -19.40 -13.16 -5.30
C GLU A 103 -17.92 -13.53 -5.03
N LYS A 104 -17.16 -12.60 -4.41
CA LYS A 104 -15.76 -12.84 -4.06
C LYS A 104 -15.63 -13.81 -2.90
N ASN A 105 -14.53 -14.57 -2.89
CA ASN A 105 -14.20 -15.50 -1.80
C ASN A 105 -13.96 -14.79 -0.47
N GLY A 106 -13.53 -13.52 -0.52
CA GLY A 106 -13.25 -12.72 0.65
C GLY A 106 -12.55 -11.41 0.35
N VAL A 107 -12.01 -10.83 1.41
CA VAL A 107 -11.23 -9.58 1.37
C VAL A 107 -9.88 -9.85 2.01
N CYS A 108 -8.79 -9.32 1.46
CA CYS A 108 -7.45 -9.44 2.05
C CYS A 108 -6.72 -8.10 2.11
N ILE A 109 -5.76 -7.99 3.01
CA ILE A 109 -5.03 -6.76 3.31
C ILE A 109 -3.68 -7.09 3.96
N LEU A 110 -2.67 -6.24 3.72
CA LEU A 110 -1.40 -6.32 4.43
C LEU A 110 -1.49 -5.65 5.80
N CYS A 111 -0.80 -6.21 6.77
CA CYS A 111 -0.63 -5.63 8.09
C CYS A 111 0.75 -5.93 8.68
N ALA A 112 1.13 -5.18 9.70
CA ALA A 112 2.31 -5.47 10.52
C ALA A 112 2.12 -4.97 11.95
N GLU A 113 2.77 -5.62 12.90
CA GLU A 113 2.88 -5.16 14.27
C GLU A 113 3.94 -4.07 14.43
N GLY A 114 3.85 -3.31 15.53
CA GLY A 114 4.86 -2.32 15.91
C GLY A 114 4.57 -0.88 15.52
N ARG A 115 5.57 -0.02 15.72
CA ARG A 115 5.42 1.44 15.56
C ARG A 115 5.49 1.92 14.10
N LYS A 116 6.13 1.18 13.21
CA LYS A 116 6.35 1.54 11.81
C LYS A 116 5.36 0.77 10.91
N ARG A 117 4.15 1.32 10.79
CA ARG A 117 3.05 0.71 10.02
C ARG A 117 2.63 1.56 8.83
N GLU A 118 3.53 2.31 8.24
CA GLU A 118 3.21 3.07 7.03
C GLU A 118 2.67 2.13 5.95
N PHE A 119 1.51 2.46 5.38
CA PHE A 119 0.73 1.70 4.39
C PHE A 119 0.10 0.39 4.90
N LEU A 120 0.30 0.04 6.17
CA LEU A 120 -0.12 -1.23 6.73
C LEU A 120 -1.21 -1.02 7.79
N ALA A 121 -2.14 -1.95 7.84
CA ALA A 121 -3.21 -1.95 8.84
C ALA A 121 -2.71 -2.45 10.21
N ASP A 122 -3.52 -2.21 11.25
CA ASP A 122 -3.31 -2.77 12.58
C ASP A 122 -3.86 -4.20 12.64
N PRO A 123 -3.05 -5.23 12.88
CA PRO A 123 -3.51 -6.61 12.94
C PRO A 123 -4.53 -6.85 14.05
N LYS A 124 -4.45 -6.14 15.19
CA LYS A 124 -5.43 -6.25 16.27
C LYS A 124 -6.81 -5.72 15.85
N TYR A 125 -6.83 -4.60 15.12
CA TYR A 125 -8.07 -4.09 14.54
C TYR A 125 -8.65 -5.07 13.53
N LEU A 126 -7.84 -5.63 12.65
CA LEU A 126 -8.29 -6.60 11.65
C LEU A 126 -8.82 -7.88 12.31
N ALA A 127 -8.11 -8.42 13.31
CA ALA A 127 -8.57 -9.60 14.07
C ALA A 127 -9.92 -9.33 14.77
N TYR A 128 -10.09 -8.14 15.37
CA TYR A 128 -11.40 -7.73 15.93
C TYR A 128 -12.50 -7.68 14.86
N LYS A 129 -12.16 -7.39 13.60
CA LYS A 129 -13.09 -7.43 12.45
C LYS A 129 -13.28 -8.82 11.84
N GLY A 130 -12.70 -9.86 12.42
CA GLY A 130 -12.83 -11.24 11.98
C GLY A 130 -11.81 -11.70 10.94
N PHE A 131 -10.83 -10.87 10.62
CA PHE A 131 -9.73 -11.28 9.74
C PHE A 131 -8.84 -12.31 10.44
N ARG A 132 -8.26 -13.19 9.65
CA ARG A 132 -7.32 -14.23 10.06
C ARG A 132 -5.99 -14.01 9.32
N THR A 133 -4.89 -14.41 9.93
CA THR A 133 -3.60 -14.46 9.24
C THR A 133 -3.62 -15.58 8.21
N ALA A 134 -3.34 -15.23 6.96
CA ALA A 134 -3.20 -16.17 5.85
C ALA A 134 -1.74 -16.60 5.67
N ASP A 135 -0.82 -15.62 5.67
CA ASP A 135 0.60 -15.86 5.41
C ASP A 135 1.46 -14.76 6.07
N ILE A 136 2.75 -15.04 6.27
CA ILE A 136 3.70 -14.11 6.91
C ILE A 136 5.01 -14.14 6.10
N SER A 137 5.48 -12.95 5.69
CA SER A 137 6.79 -12.77 5.08
C SER A 137 7.91 -12.80 6.14
N ASP A 138 9.12 -13.23 5.78
CA ASP A 138 10.29 -13.27 6.66
C ASP A 138 10.65 -11.89 7.24
N CYS A 139 10.22 -10.80 6.61
CA CYS A 139 10.38 -9.45 7.15
C CYS A 139 9.31 -9.04 8.18
N GLY A 140 8.40 -9.94 8.57
CA GLY A 140 7.38 -9.72 9.59
C GLY A 140 6.13 -8.99 9.10
N ILE A 141 5.93 -8.85 7.78
CA ILE A 141 4.69 -8.35 7.20
C ILE A 141 3.75 -9.52 6.98
N SER A 142 2.50 -9.36 7.44
CA SER A 142 1.47 -10.39 7.35
C SER A 142 0.43 -10.05 6.31
N LEU A 143 -0.04 -11.07 5.60
CA LEU A 143 -1.23 -11.04 4.76
C LEU A 143 -2.40 -11.58 5.59
N MET A 144 -3.39 -10.72 5.86
CA MET A 144 -4.62 -11.14 6.55
C MET A 144 -5.80 -11.17 5.59
N TYR A 145 -6.76 -12.05 5.88
CA TYR A 145 -7.95 -12.21 5.06
C TYR A 145 -9.21 -12.40 5.90
N LEU A 146 -10.34 -11.99 5.35
CA LEU A 146 -11.69 -12.24 5.84
C LEU A 146 -12.41 -13.12 4.82
N PRO A 147 -12.62 -14.43 5.09
CA PRO A 147 -13.39 -15.29 4.19
C PRO A 147 -14.86 -14.89 4.18
N LEU A 148 -15.49 -14.86 3.01
CA LEU A 148 -16.91 -14.56 2.84
C LEU A 148 -17.72 -15.76 2.34
N VAL A 149 -17.05 -16.82 1.92
CA VAL A 149 -17.65 -18.09 1.52
C VAL A 149 -17.06 -19.24 2.37
N PRO A 150 -17.84 -20.31 2.61
CA PRO A 150 -17.31 -21.51 3.26
C PRO A 150 -16.12 -22.08 2.50
N ASN A 151 -15.10 -22.53 3.22
CA ASN A 151 -13.89 -23.16 2.64
C ASN A 151 -13.12 -22.28 1.64
N ALA A 152 -13.21 -20.94 1.76
CA ALA A 152 -12.35 -20.05 1.00
C ALA A 152 -10.88 -20.39 1.26
N GLU A 153 -10.14 -20.65 0.18
CA GLU A 153 -8.70 -20.94 0.27
C GLU A 153 -7.96 -19.69 0.74
N PRO A 154 -7.12 -19.76 1.79
CA PRO A 154 -6.38 -18.60 2.25
C PRO A 154 -5.44 -18.06 1.18
N PRO A 155 -5.39 -16.72 0.97
CA PRO A 155 -4.40 -16.14 0.08
C PRO A 155 -2.98 -16.32 0.63
N LYS A 156 -1.97 -16.22 -0.24
CA LYS A 156 -0.56 -16.36 0.15
C LYS A 156 0.33 -15.36 -0.57
N PHE A 157 1.50 -15.10 -0.02
CA PHE A 157 2.55 -14.38 -0.73
C PHE A 157 3.14 -15.25 -1.84
N ARG A 158 3.60 -14.62 -2.92
CA ARG A 158 4.54 -15.25 -3.86
C ARG A 158 5.89 -15.41 -3.18
N ASP A 159 6.70 -16.35 -3.64
CA ASP A 159 8.00 -16.66 -3.02
C ASP A 159 8.91 -15.41 -2.90
N CYS A 160 8.93 -14.56 -3.92
CA CYS A 160 9.71 -13.32 -3.92
C CYS A 160 9.34 -12.37 -2.77
N ALA A 161 8.08 -12.36 -2.34
CA ALA A 161 7.62 -11.53 -1.22
C ALA A 161 7.65 -12.27 0.12
N ARG A 162 7.56 -13.59 0.09
CA ARG A 162 7.71 -14.42 1.30
C ARG A 162 9.14 -14.35 1.83
N HIS A 163 10.13 -14.38 0.93
CA HIS A 163 11.56 -14.33 1.21
C HIS A 163 12.20 -13.07 0.58
N PRO A 164 11.93 -11.87 1.12
CA PRO A 164 12.31 -10.63 0.49
C PRO A 164 13.84 -10.47 0.44
N LYS A 165 14.37 -10.40 -0.78
CA LYS A 165 15.80 -10.22 -1.03
C LYS A 165 16.00 -9.47 -2.35
N ALA A 166 16.66 -8.32 -2.30
CA ALA A 166 17.02 -7.56 -3.50
C ALA A 166 18.42 -7.92 -3.98
N ASP A 167 18.64 -7.78 -5.30
CA ASP A 167 19.97 -7.87 -5.88
C ASP A 167 20.72 -6.53 -5.79
N GLY A 168 22.02 -6.57 -5.51
CA GLY A 168 22.93 -5.43 -5.49
C GLY A 168 23.38 -5.02 -4.10
N ASP A 169 24.52 -4.29 -4.10
CA ASP A 169 25.12 -3.71 -2.90
C ASP A 169 24.55 -2.31 -2.63
N GLY A 170 24.67 -1.83 -1.39
CA GLY A 170 24.18 -0.53 -0.97
C GLY A 170 22.67 -0.50 -0.82
N PHE A 171 22.08 0.66 -1.08
CA PHE A 171 20.63 0.82 -0.94
C PHE A 171 19.91 0.59 -2.27
N VAL A 172 18.89 -0.28 -2.25
CA VAL A 172 17.99 -0.52 -3.37
C VAL A 172 16.56 -0.24 -2.92
N LEU A 173 15.87 0.64 -3.63
CA LEU A 173 14.49 1.03 -3.35
C LEU A 173 13.57 0.61 -4.49
N TYR A 174 12.53 -0.15 -4.18
CA TYR A 174 11.38 -0.37 -5.07
C TYR A 174 10.23 0.52 -4.64
N TYR A 175 9.57 1.20 -5.59
CA TYR A 175 8.43 2.08 -5.26
C TYR A 175 7.44 2.23 -6.40
N THR A 176 6.21 2.64 -6.05
CA THR A 176 5.12 2.95 -6.98
C THR A 176 4.57 4.36 -6.73
N ASP A 177 3.75 4.86 -7.65
CA ASP A 177 3.01 6.12 -7.52
C ASP A 177 1.70 5.98 -6.71
N GLN A 178 1.48 4.84 -6.08
CA GLN A 178 0.31 4.60 -5.22
C GLN A 178 0.20 5.61 -4.07
N CYS A 179 1.30 6.11 -3.56
CA CYS A 179 1.33 7.11 -2.50
C CYS A 179 2.04 8.39 -2.96
N PRO A 180 1.43 9.58 -2.84
CA PRO A 180 2.07 10.84 -3.26
C PRO A 180 3.34 11.16 -2.46
N PHE A 181 3.53 10.57 -1.29
CA PHE A 181 4.77 10.75 -0.52
C PHE A 181 5.99 10.11 -1.19
N THR A 182 5.81 9.04 -1.97
CA THR A 182 6.93 8.46 -2.74
C THR A 182 7.42 9.43 -3.80
N CYS A 183 6.50 10.04 -4.56
CA CYS A 183 6.82 11.03 -5.58
C CYS A 183 7.51 12.28 -4.99
N TYR A 184 7.26 12.57 -3.72
CA TYR A 184 7.90 13.70 -3.02
C TYR A 184 9.27 13.34 -2.46
N TRP A 185 9.40 12.21 -1.77
CA TRP A 185 10.61 11.88 -1.02
C TRP A 185 11.66 11.13 -1.84
N VAL A 186 11.27 10.27 -2.76
CA VAL A 186 12.23 9.44 -3.51
C VAL A 186 13.25 10.28 -4.27
N PRO A 187 12.88 11.32 -5.05
CA PRO A 187 13.87 12.15 -5.73
C PRO A 187 14.83 12.88 -4.78
N ARG A 188 14.33 13.30 -3.60
CA ARG A 188 15.14 13.95 -2.57
C ARG A 188 16.16 13.01 -1.97
N VAL A 189 15.70 11.83 -1.56
CA VAL A 189 16.60 10.79 -1.01
C VAL A 189 17.67 10.38 -2.03
N GLN A 190 17.33 10.31 -3.31
CA GLN A 190 18.32 10.04 -4.37
C GLN A 190 19.39 11.13 -4.44
N GLU A 191 18.99 12.41 -4.39
CA GLU A 191 19.93 13.52 -4.41
C GLU A 191 20.80 13.54 -3.13
N THR A 192 20.18 13.37 -1.96
CA THR A 192 20.90 13.25 -0.68
C THR A 192 21.90 12.10 -0.70
N ALA A 193 21.53 10.95 -1.23
CA ALA A 193 22.45 9.81 -1.36
C ALA A 193 23.66 10.16 -2.24
N LYS A 194 23.42 10.83 -3.38
CA LYS A 194 24.46 11.27 -4.31
C LYS A 194 25.39 12.28 -3.66
N GLU A 195 24.85 13.30 -2.98
CA GLU A 195 25.64 14.32 -2.27
C GLU A 195 26.58 13.73 -1.21
N HIS A 196 26.17 12.63 -0.57
CA HIS A 196 26.95 11.95 0.46
C HIS A 196 27.75 10.74 -0.05
N GLY A 197 27.78 10.49 -1.37
CA GLY A 197 28.49 9.35 -1.96
C GLY A 197 27.96 7.99 -1.52
N ILE A 198 26.66 7.90 -1.14
CA ILE A 198 26.02 6.66 -0.69
C ILE A 198 25.49 5.91 -1.90
N PRO A 199 25.90 4.63 -2.13
CA PRO A 199 25.34 3.82 -3.20
C PRO A 199 23.82 3.65 -3.03
N PHE A 200 23.03 4.18 -3.98
CA PHE A 200 21.58 4.16 -3.95
C PHE A 200 20.99 3.96 -5.34
N LYS A 201 20.12 2.97 -5.49
CA LYS A 201 19.37 2.68 -6.71
C LYS A 201 17.88 2.71 -6.41
N ALA A 202 17.13 3.58 -7.09
CA ALA A 202 15.66 3.57 -7.05
C ALA A 202 15.11 2.89 -8.31
N ILE A 203 14.18 1.97 -8.12
CA ILE A 203 13.48 1.20 -9.15
C ILE A 203 12.01 1.58 -9.09
N HIS A 204 11.57 2.37 -10.06
CA HIS A 204 10.18 2.77 -10.20
C HIS A 204 9.40 1.65 -10.87
N ILE A 205 8.40 1.13 -10.19
CA ILE A 205 7.52 0.07 -10.69
C ILE A 205 6.38 0.74 -11.44
N THR A 206 6.29 0.49 -12.74
CA THR A 206 5.35 1.18 -13.64
C THR A 206 4.30 0.28 -14.26
N ASP A 207 4.37 -1.02 -14.01
CA ASP A 207 3.41 -2.01 -14.50
C ASP A 207 3.07 -3.06 -13.43
N ARG A 208 1.93 -3.73 -13.63
CA ARG A 208 1.40 -4.72 -12.71
C ARG A 208 2.28 -5.97 -12.62
N ASP A 209 2.78 -6.45 -13.74
CA ASP A 209 3.56 -7.69 -13.77
C ASP A 209 4.87 -7.51 -13.01
N SER A 210 5.53 -6.38 -13.19
CA SER A 210 6.69 -5.98 -12.38
C SER A 210 6.32 -5.86 -10.90
N ALA A 211 5.18 -5.23 -10.56
CA ALA A 211 4.73 -5.09 -9.18
C ALA A 211 4.47 -6.45 -8.50
N GLN A 212 3.89 -7.41 -9.24
CA GLN A 212 3.61 -8.74 -8.73
C GLN A 212 4.83 -9.66 -8.62
N ASN A 213 6.01 -9.20 -9.04
CA ASN A 213 7.29 -9.92 -8.96
C ASN A 213 8.36 -9.14 -8.20
N VAL A 214 8.01 -8.05 -7.52
CA VAL A 214 8.92 -7.31 -6.64
C VAL A 214 9.35 -8.22 -5.48
N PRO A 215 10.64 -8.21 -5.10
CA PRO A 215 11.14 -9.03 -3.99
C PRO A 215 10.78 -8.46 -2.61
N ALA A 216 9.55 -7.99 -2.45
CA ALA A 216 9.04 -7.40 -1.21
C ALA A 216 7.53 -7.53 -1.11
N PRO A 217 6.96 -7.73 0.09
CA PRO A 217 5.51 -7.81 0.29
C PRO A 217 4.80 -6.45 0.11
N VAL A 218 5.51 -5.33 0.14
CA VAL A 218 4.96 -3.97 -0.06
C VAL A 218 5.63 -3.32 -1.26
N THR A 219 4.85 -2.85 -2.22
CA THR A 219 5.34 -2.24 -3.46
C THR A 219 5.25 -0.70 -3.46
N THR A 220 4.50 -0.13 -2.53
CA THR A 220 4.41 1.33 -2.39
C THR A 220 5.78 1.94 -2.06
N TYR A 221 6.52 1.31 -1.17
CA TYR A 221 7.89 1.66 -0.80
C TYR A 221 8.55 0.46 -0.13
N ALA A 222 9.65 -0.04 -0.66
CA ALA A 222 10.42 -1.14 -0.09
C ALA A 222 11.91 -0.85 -0.24
N LEU A 223 12.55 -0.49 0.87
CA LEU A 223 13.97 -0.16 0.93
C LEU A 223 14.77 -1.36 1.43
N PHE A 224 15.81 -1.70 0.70
CA PHE A 224 16.79 -2.73 1.02
C PHE A 224 18.16 -2.10 1.26
N ARG A 225 18.99 -2.79 2.01
CA ARG A 225 20.42 -2.51 2.14
C ARG A 225 21.20 -3.82 2.02
N ASP A 226 22.16 -3.87 1.12
CA ASP A 226 22.99 -5.04 0.87
C ASP A 226 22.17 -6.34 0.70
N GLY A 227 21.11 -6.23 -0.10
CA GLY A 227 20.17 -7.31 -0.39
C GLY A 227 19.12 -7.59 0.69
N GLN A 228 19.26 -7.06 1.90
CA GLN A 228 18.33 -7.33 3.01
C GLN A 228 17.21 -6.27 3.08
N PHE A 229 15.97 -6.73 3.29
CA PHE A 229 14.82 -5.83 3.49
C PHE A 229 15.03 -5.00 4.77
N LEU A 230 14.96 -3.68 4.63
CA LEU A 230 15.20 -2.75 5.72
C LEU A 230 13.89 -2.12 6.26
N THR A 231 13.06 -1.60 5.37
CA THR A 231 11.81 -0.94 5.77
C THR A 231 10.86 -0.67 4.60
N GLN A 232 9.55 -0.65 4.89
CA GLN A 232 8.51 -0.14 3.99
C GLN A 232 8.14 1.32 4.30
N SER A 233 8.68 1.91 5.37
CA SER A 233 8.38 3.30 5.74
C SER A 233 9.11 4.26 4.82
N ILE A 234 8.40 5.23 4.25
CA ILE A 234 8.99 6.26 3.40
C ILE A 234 10.00 7.09 4.21
N GLN A 235 11.20 7.20 3.68
CA GLN A 235 12.28 7.94 4.31
C GLN A 235 12.28 9.40 3.86
N SER A 236 12.43 10.33 4.80
CA SER A 236 12.92 11.68 4.53
C SER A 236 14.45 11.68 4.47
N ASP A 237 15.05 12.73 3.95
CA ASP A 237 16.50 12.89 3.86
C ASP A 237 17.18 12.56 5.20
N LYS A 238 16.74 13.19 6.29
CA LYS A 238 17.25 12.96 7.64
C LYS A 238 17.10 11.50 8.10
N LYS A 239 15.94 10.87 7.85
CA LYS A 239 15.72 9.47 8.21
C LYS A 239 16.63 8.54 7.40
N PHE A 240 16.81 8.84 6.11
CA PHE A 240 17.68 8.07 5.23
C PHE A 240 19.15 8.16 5.67
N LEU A 241 19.66 9.36 5.94
CA LEU A 241 21.02 9.55 6.43
C LEU A 241 21.27 8.80 7.74
N ALA A 242 20.30 8.82 8.66
CA ALA A 242 20.38 8.04 9.90
C ALA A 242 20.47 6.53 9.64
N LEU A 243 19.71 6.01 8.66
CA LEU A 243 19.80 4.59 8.24
C LEU A 243 21.16 4.27 7.56
N ALA A 244 21.73 5.23 6.83
CA ALA A 244 23.03 5.10 6.21
C ALA A 244 24.21 5.19 7.21
N GLY A 245 23.93 5.59 8.46
CA GLY A 245 24.97 5.75 9.49
C GLY A 245 25.71 7.10 9.41
N VAL A 246 25.18 8.03 8.62
CA VAL A 246 25.69 9.41 8.58
C VAL A 246 25.11 10.18 9.77
N ARG A 247 25.97 10.73 10.60
CA ARG A 247 25.59 11.61 11.73
C ARG A 247 25.80 13.06 11.29
N ASP A 248 24.79 13.88 11.57
CA ASP A 248 24.88 15.35 11.48
C ASP A 248 25.93 15.89 12.47
#